data_20c212c23e822327c17fcabe3fdfe68a
#
_entry.id   20c212c23e822327c17fcabe3fdfe68a
#
_cell.length_a   1.000
_cell.length_b   1.000
_cell.length_c   1.000
_cell.angle_alpha   90.00
_cell.angle_beta   90.00
_cell.angle_gamma   90.00
#
_symmetry.space_group_name_H-M   'P 1'
#
loop_
_entity.id
_entity.type
_entity.pdbx_description
1 polymer ?
#
loop_
_entity_poly.entity_id
_entity_poly.type
_entity_poly.pdbx_seq_one_letter_code
_entity_poly.pdbx_strand_id
1 'polypeptide(L)'
;MSNPGFKITGHKGFHITFENGYTVSVQFGPANYCENYHMDWGEPKSKLVLESCDAEVAVWGIGGALIDLPQFNIDGVGSRFTPEEVLELLKWAKEQK
;
A
#
# COMPACT_ATOMS: atom_id res chain seq x y z
N MET A 1 -1.01 9.01 -16.85
CA MET A 1 -1.66 7.71 -16.59
C MET A 1 -0.61 6.63 -16.46
N SER A 2 -0.70 5.84 -15.41
CA SER A 2 0.28 4.78 -15.17
C SER A 2 -0.05 3.54 -15.98
N ASN A 3 0.98 2.88 -16.52
CA ASN A 3 0.80 1.59 -17.15
C ASN A 3 0.56 0.51 -16.10
N PRO A 4 -0.19 -0.54 -16.41
CA PRO A 4 -0.34 -1.67 -15.50
C PRO A 4 1.03 -2.25 -15.13
N GLY A 5 1.17 -2.71 -13.89
CA GLY A 5 2.39 -3.34 -13.44
C GLY A 5 2.73 -3.02 -12.00
N PHE A 6 3.99 -3.15 -11.69
CA PHE A 6 4.51 -2.99 -10.33
C PHE A 6 5.55 -1.89 -10.27
N LYS A 7 5.64 -1.25 -9.11
CA LYS A 7 6.65 -0.23 -8.83
C LYS A 7 7.15 -0.43 -7.40
N ILE A 8 8.46 -0.48 -7.23
CA ILE A 8 9.08 -0.52 -5.89
C ILE A 8 9.10 0.90 -5.34
N THR A 9 8.77 1.06 -4.06
CA THR A 9 8.69 2.37 -3.44
C THR A 9 9.72 2.48 -2.32
N GLY A 10 10.91 3.02 -2.64
CA GLY A 10 11.93 3.41 -1.67
C GLY A 10 12.28 2.38 -0.61
N HIS A 11 12.29 1.10 -0.94
CA HIS A 11 12.54 -0.02 -0.02
C HIS A 11 11.49 -0.16 1.08
N LYS A 12 10.33 0.47 0.91
CA LYS A 12 9.26 0.45 1.90
C LYS A 12 8.08 -0.42 1.50
N GLY A 13 7.97 -0.76 0.23
CA GLY A 13 6.85 -1.52 -0.30
C GLY A 13 6.74 -1.40 -1.80
N PHE A 14 5.50 -1.42 -2.29
CA PHE A 14 5.28 -1.38 -3.73
C PHE A 14 3.94 -0.76 -4.08
N HIS A 15 3.82 -0.35 -5.32
CA HIS A 15 2.53 -0.04 -5.97
C HIS A 15 2.22 -1.13 -6.98
N ILE A 16 0.95 -1.47 -7.10
CA ILE A 16 0.46 -2.33 -8.18
C ILE A 16 -0.64 -1.56 -8.92
N THR A 17 -0.52 -1.46 -10.24
CA THR A 17 -1.50 -0.80 -11.09
C THR A 17 -2.15 -1.84 -11.97
N PHE A 18 -3.48 -1.87 -11.97
CA PHE A 18 -4.27 -2.80 -12.77
C PHE A 18 -4.62 -2.18 -14.12
N GLU A 19 -5.07 -3.02 -15.04
CA GLU A 19 -5.41 -2.56 -16.40
C GLU A 19 -6.51 -1.51 -16.42
N ASN A 20 -7.39 -1.51 -15.41
CA ASN A 20 -8.43 -0.51 -15.28
C ASN A 20 -7.93 0.86 -14.80
N GLY A 21 -6.62 0.99 -14.53
CA GLY A 21 -6.00 2.23 -14.09
C GLY A 21 -5.99 2.46 -12.59
N TYR A 22 -6.62 1.58 -11.81
CA TYR A 22 -6.55 1.68 -10.35
C TYR A 22 -5.20 1.22 -9.85
N THR A 23 -4.66 1.97 -8.88
CA THR A 23 -3.38 1.64 -8.24
C THR A 23 -3.60 1.43 -6.75
N VAL A 24 -2.97 0.40 -6.20
CA VAL A 24 -2.96 0.15 -4.77
C VAL A 24 -1.51 0.27 -4.29
N SER A 25 -1.31 1.04 -3.23
CA SER A 25 -0.03 1.17 -2.55
C SER A 25 -0.03 0.26 -1.34
N VAL A 26 1.04 -0.51 -1.18
CA VAL A 26 1.22 -1.39 -0.02
C VAL A 26 2.60 -1.06 0.56
N GLN A 27 2.63 -0.44 1.75
CA GLN A 27 3.84 0.06 2.36
C GLN A 27 3.99 -0.54 3.75
N PHE A 28 5.19 -1.03 4.08
CA PHE A 28 5.40 -1.69 5.36
C PHE A 28 6.79 -1.42 5.95
N GLY A 29 7.36 -0.29 5.60
CA GLY A 29 8.66 0.14 6.12
C GLY A 29 8.52 1.12 7.28
N PRO A 30 9.65 1.71 7.70
CA PRO A 30 9.65 2.73 8.76
C PRO A 30 8.74 3.89 8.41
N ALA A 31 8.05 4.42 9.41
CA ALA A 31 7.10 5.53 9.30
C ALA A 31 5.81 5.22 8.52
N ASN A 32 5.63 3.99 8.06
CA ASN A 32 4.33 3.54 7.54
C ASN A 32 3.47 3.03 8.69
N TYR A 33 2.14 3.17 8.57
CA TYR A 33 1.21 2.70 9.59
C TYR A 33 1.12 1.19 9.57
N CYS A 34 2.14 0.54 10.13
CA CYS A 34 2.34 -0.90 10.16
C CYS A 34 3.26 -1.27 11.33
N GLU A 35 3.60 -2.55 11.44
CA GLU A 35 4.50 -3.07 12.47
C GLU A 35 5.81 -2.29 12.58
N ASN A 36 6.32 -1.79 11.45
CA ASN A 36 7.63 -1.11 11.39
C ASN A 36 7.55 0.40 11.62
N TYR A 37 6.41 0.93 12.05
CA TYR A 37 6.17 2.37 12.13
C TYR A 37 7.24 3.11 12.96
N HIS A 38 7.66 2.53 14.08
CA HIS A 38 8.59 3.19 14.99
C HIS A 38 10.06 2.99 14.66
N MET A 39 10.36 2.34 13.54
CA MET A 39 11.76 2.18 13.14
C MET A 39 12.30 3.47 12.58
N ASP A 40 13.55 3.79 12.95
CA ASP A 40 14.23 4.95 12.39
C ASP A 40 14.69 4.64 10.97
N TRP A 41 14.19 5.40 10.01
CA TRP A 41 14.52 5.22 8.60
C TRP A 41 16.02 5.31 8.33
N GLY A 42 16.73 6.17 9.07
CA GLY A 42 18.15 6.40 8.86
C GLY A 42 19.07 5.37 9.49
N GLU A 43 18.56 4.49 10.34
CA GLU A 43 19.40 3.51 11.03
C GLU A 43 19.76 2.33 10.12
N PRO A 44 20.99 1.80 10.23
CA PRO A 44 21.37 0.62 9.46
C PRO A 44 20.42 -0.57 9.71
N LYS A 45 19.93 -0.69 10.94
CA LYS A 45 19.02 -1.74 11.35
C LYS A 45 17.72 -1.75 10.52
N SER A 46 17.16 -0.56 10.24
CA SER A 46 15.93 -0.46 9.48
C SER A 46 16.10 -0.90 8.03
N LYS A 47 17.31 -0.83 7.50
CA LYS A 47 17.62 -1.26 6.14
C LYS A 47 17.67 -2.78 6.00
N LEU A 48 17.75 -3.48 7.13
CA LEU A 48 17.80 -4.94 7.14
C LEU A 48 16.44 -5.57 7.37
N VAL A 49 15.43 -4.75 7.67
CA VAL A 49 14.07 -5.26 7.90
C VAL A 49 13.38 -5.38 6.56
N LEU A 50 13.08 -6.61 6.17
CA LEU A 50 12.51 -6.93 4.88
C LEU A 50 11.13 -7.56 5.00
N GLU A 51 10.53 -7.52 6.20
CA GLU A 51 9.22 -8.14 6.44
C GLU A 51 8.40 -7.34 7.45
N SER A 52 7.10 -7.55 7.41
CA SER A 52 6.14 -6.96 8.33
C SER A 52 4.92 -7.86 8.39
N CYS A 53 4.24 -7.92 9.53
CA CYS A 53 3.01 -8.69 9.64
C CYS A 53 1.80 -7.94 9.08
N ASP A 54 1.92 -6.63 8.87
CA ASP A 54 0.84 -5.80 8.35
C ASP A 54 1.41 -4.65 7.53
N ALA A 55 0.54 -3.90 6.87
CA ALA A 55 0.96 -2.85 5.94
C ALA A 55 0.02 -1.65 6.00
N GLU A 56 0.55 -0.50 5.61
CA GLU A 56 -0.25 0.68 5.30
C GLU A 56 -0.66 0.61 3.83
N VAL A 57 -1.92 0.90 3.53
CA VAL A 57 -2.41 0.84 2.16
C VAL A 57 -3.06 2.15 1.75
N ALA A 58 -3.09 2.39 0.45
CA ALA A 58 -3.84 3.50 -0.16
C ALA A 58 -4.25 3.07 -1.57
N VAL A 59 -5.31 3.69 -2.07
CA VAL A 59 -5.83 3.38 -3.41
C VAL A 59 -6.10 4.68 -4.13
N TRP A 60 -5.78 4.72 -5.42
CA TRP A 60 -6.20 5.83 -6.28
C TRP A 60 -6.53 5.31 -7.66
N GLY A 61 -7.41 6.07 -8.33
CA GLY A 61 -7.81 5.77 -9.69
C GLY A 61 -6.97 6.52 -10.72
N ILE A 62 -7.46 6.57 -11.95
CA ILE A 62 -6.75 7.19 -13.07
C ILE A 62 -6.41 8.65 -12.80
N GLY A 63 -7.27 9.37 -12.09
CA GLY A 63 -7.05 10.79 -11.79
C GLY A 63 -5.97 11.06 -10.75
N GLY A 64 -5.49 10.03 -10.06
CA GLY A 64 -4.40 10.16 -9.09
C GLY A 64 -4.82 10.59 -7.69
N ALA A 65 -6.10 10.92 -7.46
CA ALA A 65 -6.57 11.29 -6.14
C ALA A 65 -6.80 10.06 -5.27
N LEU A 66 -6.41 10.14 -4.01
CA LEU A 66 -6.67 9.07 -3.05
C LEU A 66 -8.17 8.85 -2.90
N ILE A 67 -8.57 7.60 -2.76
CA ILE A 67 -9.97 7.19 -2.65
C ILE A 67 -10.24 6.75 -1.22
N ASP A 68 -11.32 7.29 -0.63
CA ASP A 68 -11.79 6.83 0.65
C ASP A 68 -12.69 5.61 0.44
N LEU A 69 -12.43 4.56 1.21
CA LEU A 69 -13.18 3.30 1.13
C LEU A 69 -13.64 2.90 2.53
N PRO A 70 -14.78 3.47 2.99
CA PRO A 70 -15.28 3.18 4.35
C PRO A 70 -15.48 1.68 4.59
N GLN A 71 -15.87 0.92 3.56
CA GLN A 71 -16.06 -0.53 3.69
C GLN A 71 -14.77 -1.27 4.02
N PHE A 72 -13.61 -0.66 3.80
CA PHE A 72 -12.31 -1.20 4.17
C PHE A 72 -11.64 -0.41 5.29
N ASN A 73 -12.36 0.54 5.93
CA ASN A 73 -11.79 1.44 6.94
C ASN A 73 -10.62 2.27 6.40
N ILE A 74 -10.72 2.68 5.13
CA ILE A 74 -9.71 3.52 4.49
C ILE A 74 -10.23 4.95 4.41
N ASP A 75 -9.51 5.87 5.08
CA ASP A 75 -9.75 7.31 5.02
C ASP A 75 -8.45 7.95 4.53
N GLY A 76 -8.32 8.07 3.22
CA GLY A 76 -7.06 8.41 2.56
C GLY A 76 -6.09 7.25 2.58
N VAL A 77 -5.72 6.78 3.77
CA VAL A 77 -4.87 5.60 3.94
C VAL A 77 -5.55 4.62 4.87
N GLY A 78 -5.20 3.35 4.74
CA GLY A 78 -5.61 2.30 5.66
C GLY A 78 -4.39 1.82 6.43
N SER A 79 -4.54 1.65 7.75
CA SER A 79 -3.44 1.29 8.61
C SER A 79 -3.54 -0.15 9.07
N ARG A 80 -2.38 -0.81 9.19
CA ARG A 80 -2.24 -2.15 9.78
C ARG A 80 -3.10 -3.21 9.11
N PHE A 81 -3.10 -3.21 7.77
CA PHE A 81 -3.80 -4.23 6.98
C PHE A 81 -3.02 -5.54 7.03
N THR A 82 -3.73 -6.62 7.34
CA THR A 82 -3.16 -7.97 7.26
C THR A 82 -3.03 -8.41 5.81
N PRO A 83 -2.26 -9.47 5.52
CA PRO A 83 -2.18 -9.99 4.15
C PRO A 83 -3.54 -10.34 3.56
N GLU A 84 -4.45 -10.91 4.36
CA GLU A 84 -5.79 -11.24 3.89
C GLU A 84 -6.59 -9.99 3.54
N GLU A 85 -6.47 -8.94 4.34
CA GLU A 85 -7.13 -7.68 4.07
C GLU A 85 -6.57 -7.01 2.83
N VAL A 86 -5.25 -7.08 2.64
CA VAL A 86 -4.61 -6.57 1.42
C VAL A 86 -5.14 -7.31 0.20
N LEU A 87 -5.26 -8.64 0.28
CA LEU A 87 -5.77 -9.43 -0.84
C LEU A 87 -7.18 -8.98 -1.22
N GLU A 88 -8.06 -8.77 -0.25
CA GLU A 88 -9.43 -8.32 -0.53
C GLU A 88 -9.44 -6.94 -1.17
N LEU A 89 -8.57 -6.05 -0.73
CA LEU A 89 -8.45 -4.72 -1.31
C LEU A 89 -7.97 -4.80 -2.76
N LEU A 90 -6.99 -5.65 -3.03
CA LEU A 90 -6.48 -5.84 -4.40
C LEU A 90 -7.58 -6.38 -5.32
N LYS A 91 -8.37 -7.33 -4.83
CA LYS A 91 -9.49 -7.87 -5.60
C LYS A 91 -10.51 -6.80 -5.92
N TRP A 92 -10.85 -5.97 -4.92
CA TRP A 92 -11.77 -4.87 -5.14
C TRP A 92 -11.25 -3.93 -6.22
N ALA A 93 -9.97 -3.54 -6.13
CA ALA A 93 -9.39 -2.56 -7.06
C ALA A 93 -9.37 -3.09 -8.50
N LYS A 94 -8.99 -4.34 -8.68
CA LYS A 94 -8.90 -4.91 -10.03
C LYS A 94 -10.27 -5.08 -10.69
N GLU A 95 -11.34 -5.12 -9.90
CA GLU A 95 -12.71 -5.34 -10.40
C GLU A 95 -13.43 -4.04 -10.74
N GLN A 96 -12.84 -2.90 -10.47
CA GLN A 96 -13.47 -1.61 -10.79
C GLN A 96 -13.42 -1.34 -12.29
N LYS A 97 -14.40 -0.59 -12.75
CA LYS A 97 -14.55 -0.26 -14.18
C LYS A 97 -14.08 1.14 -14.50
#